data_a561d5b5c542ac561757224a7148d800
#
_entry.id   a561d5b5c542ac561757224a7148d800
#
_cell.length_a   1.000
_cell.length_b   1.000
_cell.length_c   1.000
_cell.angle_alpha   90.00
_cell.angle_beta   90.00
_cell.angle_gamma   90.00
#
_symmetry.space_group_name_H-M   'P 1'
#
loop_
_entity.id
_entity.type
_entity.pdbx_description
1 polymer ?
#
loop_
_entity_poly.entity_id
_entity_poly.type
_entity_poly.pdbx_seq_one_letter_code
_entity_poly.pdbx_strand_id
1 'polypeptide(L)'
;MFKNLSLKVILFGFIFTFFSSFGQSYFIGIFNSSIRADLSITHGQFGTIYASATLLSSLILMWIGKKIDDMNVFKFSIFVIILLSIACYFFSTIKAVPLLFVGIFLLRLSGQGLMSHTASTTVSRYFEKTRGKALSVTWLGLSAAEFILPVFMVFLLTITSWQNIWISISVLVLIFLPLSSFFLINKLKLGSRETSIEDKANEYNNIKQWTRSEILKDYRFYIISLNMLSLPSIATGVFVYQSFILTSKNWGPFIMAQSFMVYSILSVITLSISGFLIDKYTSRKLLIYMNIPLFISAIILYLFDSPYSSFVFLGLIGVSNGFANVLGSSTWAEIYGVKYIGSIKALTSGLMVLSTALGTAVFGILIDEGYTINSIAVFSAIYIAIIVISLFFFRKKIEPTYI
;
A
#
# COMPACT_ATOMS: atom_id res chain seq x y z
N MET A 1 25.52 -22.94 -7.52
CA MET A 1 24.31 -23.38 -6.78
C MET A 1 23.67 -22.23 -6.00
N PHE A 2 24.40 -21.41 -5.25
CA PHE A 2 23.85 -20.28 -4.47
C PHE A 2 23.20 -19.17 -5.31
N LYS A 3 23.74 -18.79 -6.49
CA LYS A 3 23.11 -17.78 -7.36
C LYS A 3 21.71 -18.20 -7.82
N ASN A 4 21.48 -19.48 -8.14
CA ASN A 4 20.17 -19.98 -8.56
C ASN A 4 19.14 -19.95 -7.43
N LEU A 5 19.51 -20.24 -6.18
CA LEU A 5 18.60 -20.21 -5.05
C LEU A 5 18.21 -18.78 -4.68
N SER A 6 19.16 -17.85 -4.71
CA SER A 6 18.91 -16.42 -4.48
C SER A 6 17.92 -15.84 -5.50
N LEU A 7 18.07 -16.17 -6.78
CA LEU A 7 17.13 -15.76 -7.83
C LEU A 7 15.73 -16.34 -7.60
N LYS A 8 15.63 -17.60 -7.18
CA LYS A 8 14.35 -18.25 -6.87
C LYS A 8 13.61 -17.56 -5.73
N VAL A 9 14.31 -17.15 -4.67
CA VAL A 9 13.72 -16.44 -3.53
C VAL A 9 13.23 -15.04 -3.92
N ILE A 10 13.99 -14.32 -4.73
CA ILE A 10 13.57 -13.01 -5.26
C ILE A 10 12.34 -13.18 -6.17
N LEU A 11 12.36 -14.17 -7.08
CA LEU A 11 11.24 -14.44 -7.98
C LEU A 11 9.97 -14.85 -7.20
N PHE A 12 10.11 -15.66 -6.15
CA PHE A 12 9.01 -15.97 -5.24
C PHE A 12 8.44 -14.69 -4.61
N GLY A 13 9.30 -13.83 -4.07
CA GLY A 13 8.87 -12.55 -3.50
C GLY A 13 8.16 -11.65 -4.52
N PHE A 14 8.71 -11.54 -5.74
CA PHE A 14 8.09 -10.79 -6.85
C PHE A 14 6.69 -11.33 -7.21
N ILE A 15 6.55 -12.64 -7.37
CA ILE A 15 5.26 -13.27 -7.68
C ILE A 15 4.26 -13.01 -6.55
N PHE A 16 4.66 -13.16 -5.29
CA PHE A 16 3.75 -12.95 -4.16
C PHE A 16 3.31 -11.48 -4.03
N THR A 17 4.20 -10.52 -4.27
CA THR A 17 3.81 -9.10 -4.27
C THR A 17 2.95 -8.76 -5.49
N PHE A 18 3.19 -9.35 -6.65
CA PHE A 18 2.31 -9.21 -7.81
C PHE A 18 0.88 -9.68 -7.50
N PHE A 19 0.73 -10.88 -6.96
CA PHE A 19 -0.58 -11.47 -6.63
C PHE A 19 -1.22 -10.87 -5.38
N SER A 20 -0.47 -10.15 -4.54
CA SER A 20 -1.03 -9.36 -3.43
C SER A 20 -1.99 -8.27 -3.92
N SER A 21 -1.90 -7.90 -5.18
CA SER A 21 -2.73 -6.91 -5.86
C SER A 21 -4.23 -7.21 -5.78
N PHE A 22 -4.62 -8.45 -5.74
CA PHE A 22 -6.03 -8.83 -5.61
C PHE A 22 -6.67 -8.39 -4.29
N GLY A 23 -5.87 -8.06 -3.27
CA GLY A 23 -6.33 -7.41 -2.04
C GLY A 23 -6.07 -5.91 -1.96
N GLN A 24 -5.48 -5.28 -2.97
CA GLN A 24 -5.13 -3.86 -2.95
C GLN A 24 -6.31 -2.96 -3.33
N SER A 25 -6.28 -1.74 -2.82
CA SER A 25 -7.35 -0.76 -3.00
C SER A 25 -7.59 -0.41 -4.47
N TYR A 26 -6.51 -0.24 -5.23
CA TYR A 26 -6.60 0.11 -6.64
C TYR A 26 -7.31 -0.99 -7.46
N PHE A 27 -7.07 -2.26 -7.12
CA PHE A 27 -7.64 -3.40 -7.80
C PHE A 27 -9.13 -3.59 -7.45
N ILE A 28 -9.47 -3.59 -6.16
CA ILE A 28 -10.87 -3.69 -5.70
C ILE A 28 -11.69 -2.50 -6.22
N GLY A 29 -11.10 -1.32 -6.28
CA GLY A 29 -11.73 -0.09 -6.77
C GLY A 29 -12.18 -0.16 -8.24
N ILE A 30 -11.54 -1.00 -9.08
CA ILE A 30 -11.98 -1.22 -10.48
C ILE A 30 -13.41 -1.77 -10.52
N PHE A 31 -13.78 -2.60 -9.56
CA PHE A 31 -15.09 -3.28 -9.51
C PHE A 31 -16.13 -2.53 -8.65
N ASN A 32 -15.75 -1.40 -8.02
CA ASN A 32 -16.59 -0.66 -7.08
C ASN A 32 -17.98 -0.33 -7.66
N SER A 33 -18.05 0.24 -8.88
CA SER A 33 -19.32 0.61 -9.50
C SER A 33 -20.23 -0.59 -9.76
N SER A 34 -19.67 -1.69 -10.28
CA SER A 34 -20.43 -2.91 -10.57
C SER A 34 -20.96 -3.55 -9.28
N ILE A 35 -20.14 -3.63 -8.23
CA ILE A 35 -20.54 -4.18 -6.94
C ILE A 35 -21.64 -3.34 -6.29
N ARG A 36 -21.50 -2.01 -6.32
CA ARG A 36 -22.51 -1.12 -5.75
C ARG A 36 -23.83 -1.19 -6.51
N ALA A 37 -23.77 -1.26 -7.83
CA ALA A 37 -24.97 -1.43 -8.67
C ALA A 37 -25.70 -2.74 -8.34
N ASP A 38 -24.99 -3.86 -8.25
CA ASP A 38 -25.58 -5.18 -7.96
C ASP A 38 -26.19 -5.26 -6.54
N LEU A 39 -25.56 -4.58 -5.56
CA LEU A 39 -26.02 -4.58 -4.16
C LEU A 39 -26.95 -3.39 -3.82
N SER A 40 -27.18 -2.48 -4.76
CA SER A 40 -27.98 -1.25 -4.55
C SER A 40 -27.53 -0.43 -3.34
N ILE A 41 -26.20 -0.28 -3.16
CA ILE A 41 -25.60 0.47 -2.03
C ILE A 41 -24.98 1.79 -2.50
N THR A 42 -24.94 2.75 -1.58
CA THR A 42 -24.37 4.08 -1.81
C THR A 42 -22.84 4.05 -1.76
N HIS A 43 -22.19 5.16 -2.14
CA HIS A 43 -20.74 5.32 -2.04
C HIS A 43 -20.26 5.28 -0.59
N GLY A 44 -20.96 5.97 0.32
CA GLY A 44 -20.64 6.01 1.75
C GLY A 44 -20.82 4.65 2.43
N GLN A 45 -21.85 3.89 2.06
CA GLN A 45 -22.04 2.53 2.54
C GLN A 45 -20.86 1.64 2.11
N PHE A 46 -20.49 1.67 0.83
CA PHE A 46 -19.33 0.91 0.34
C PHE A 46 -18.04 1.33 1.07
N GLY A 47 -17.79 2.64 1.21
CA GLY A 47 -16.60 3.16 1.88
C GLY A 47 -16.52 2.77 3.35
N THR A 48 -17.63 2.82 4.07
CA THR A 48 -17.71 2.43 5.49
C THR A 48 -17.47 0.92 5.66
N ILE A 49 -18.06 0.09 4.79
CA ILE A 49 -17.83 -1.36 4.77
C ILE A 49 -16.36 -1.65 4.46
N TYR A 50 -15.80 -0.99 3.45
CA TYR A 50 -14.40 -1.14 3.07
C TYR A 50 -13.46 -0.74 4.21
N ALA A 51 -13.72 0.38 4.86
CA ALA A 51 -12.94 0.89 5.98
C ALA A 51 -12.92 -0.08 7.16
N SER A 52 -14.09 -0.51 7.60
CA SER A 52 -14.25 -1.43 8.75
C SER A 52 -13.65 -2.80 8.46
N ALA A 53 -13.86 -3.35 7.26
CA ALA A 53 -13.25 -4.61 6.84
C ALA A 53 -11.71 -4.52 6.79
N THR A 54 -11.17 -3.39 6.30
CA THR A 54 -9.72 -3.13 6.26
C THR A 54 -9.12 -3.04 7.66
N LEU A 55 -9.77 -2.33 8.58
CA LEU A 55 -9.32 -2.24 9.98
C LEU A 55 -9.31 -3.61 10.65
N LEU A 56 -10.37 -4.39 10.51
CA LEU A 56 -10.44 -5.74 11.07
C LEU A 56 -9.36 -6.65 10.47
N SER A 57 -9.13 -6.58 9.15
CA SER A 57 -8.10 -7.38 8.50
C SER A 57 -6.70 -7.08 9.02
N SER A 58 -6.40 -5.80 9.32
CA SER A 58 -5.10 -5.40 9.87
C SER A 58 -4.88 -5.90 11.29
N LEU A 59 -5.92 -5.92 12.11
CA LEU A 59 -5.86 -6.47 13.46
C LEU A 59 -5.57 -7.98 13.42
N ILE A 60 -6.30 -8.71 12.58
CA ILE A 60 -6.14 -10.17 12.46
C ILE A 60 -4.80 -10.53 11.80
N LEU A 61 -4.30 -9.70 10.87
CA LEU A 61 -2.99 -9.88 10.26
C LEU A 61 -1.86 -9.96 11.31
N MET A 62 -1.92 -9.18 12.38
CA MET A 62 -0.90 -9.22 13.44
C MET A 62 -0.80 -10.58 14.13
N TRP A 63 -1.92 -11.30 14.23
CA TRP A 63 -1.98 -12.63 14.86
C TRP A 63 -1.58 -13.74 13.89
N ILE A 64 -2.16 -13.74 12.69
CA ILE A 64 -1.88 -14.77 11.68
C ILE A 64 -0.49 -14.60 11.09
N GLY A 65 -0.06 -13.36 10.81
CA GLY A 65 1.24 -13.08 10.23
C GLY A 65 2.41 -13.57 11.08
N LYS A 66 2.27 -13.52 12.41
CA LYS A 66 3.28 -14.06 13.34
C LYS A 66 3.53 -15.55 13.14
N LYS A 67 2.54 -16.33 12.71
CA LYS A 67 2.70 -17.78 12.53
C LYS A 67 3.75 -18.17 11.47
N ILE A 68 4.16 -17.25 10.59
CA ILE A 68 5.28 -17.49 9.67
C ILE A 68 6.61 -17.74 10.41
N ASP A 69 6.71 -17.28 11.67
CA ASP A 69 7.91 -17.47 12.49
C ASP A 69 8.04 -18.93 12.97
N ASP A 70 6.91 -19.58 13.21
CA ASP A 70 6.82 -20.91 13.79
C ASP A 70 6.60 -22.01 12.74
N MET A 71 6.16 -21.63 11.53
CA MET A 71 5.84 -22.57 10.45
C MET A 71 6.93 -22.61 9.38
N ASN A 72 7.00 -23.76 8.67
CA ASN A 72 7.77 -23.80 7.43
C ASN A 72 7.17 -22.83 6.39
N VAL A 73 8.03 -21.99 5.80
CA VAL A 73 7.62 -20.93 4.86
C VAL A 73 6.79 -21.47 3.69
N PHE A 74 7.15 -22.64 3.15
CA PHE A 74 6.37 -23.26 2.07
C PHE A 74 4.95 -23.62 2.53
N LYS A 75 4.80 -24.24 3.72
CA LYS A 75 3.48 -24.59 4.27
C LYS A 75 2.65 -23.34 4.57
N PHE A 76 3.27 -22.31 5.13
CA PHE A 76 2.61 -21.02 5.37
C PHE A 76 2.19 -20.36 4.05
N SER A 77 3.04 -20.39 3.02
CA SER A 77 2.70 -19.88 1.68
C SER A 77 1.50 -20.60 1.08
N ILE A 78 1.43 -21.94 1.17
CA ILE A 78 0.28 -22.71 0.67
C ILE A 78 -1.00 -22.32 1.43
N PHE A 79 -0.93 -22.18 2.75
CA PHE A 79 -2.07 -21.69 3.55
C PHE A 79 -2.57 -20.32 3.04
N VAL A 80 -1.67 -19.36 2.82
CA VAL A 80 -2.02 -18.01 2.33
C VAL A 80 -2.62 -18.06 0.92
N ILE A 81 -2.08 -18.90 0.04
CA ILE A 81 -2.59 -19.09 -1.33
C ILE A 81 -4.02 -19.64 -1.31
N ILE A 82 -4.26 -20.67 -0.53
CA ILE A 82 -5.60 -21.27 -0.39
C ILE A 82 -6.58 -20.24 0.15
N LEU A 83 -6.17 -19.47 1.18
CA LEU A 83 -7.02 -18.41 1.75
C LEU A 83 -7.33 -17.33 0.72
N LEU A 84 -6.37 -16.91 -0.11
CA LEU A 84 -6.59 -15.92 -1.18
C LEU A 84 -7.52 -16.48 -2.26
N SER A 85 -7.33 -17.74 -2.68
CA SER A 85 -8.21 -18.37 -3.66
C SER A 85 -9.65 -18.45 -3.15
N ILE A 86 -9.85 -18.88 -1.89
CA ILE A 86 -11.16 -18.91 -1.25
C ILE A 86 -11.75 -17.49 -1.16
N ALA A 87 -10.93 -16.49 -0.81
CA ALA A 87 -11.38 -15.09 -0.75
C ALA A 87 -11.85 -14.58 -2.11
N CYS A 88 -11.12 -14.85 -3.19
CA CYS A 88 -11.51 -14.46 -4.55
C CYS A 88 -12.79 -15.18 -5.00
N TYR A 89 -12.91 -16.49 -4.74
CA TYR A 89 -14.13 -17.23 -5.05
C TYR A 89 -15.33 -16.72 -4.25
N PHE A 90 -15.17 -16.56 -2.94
CA PHE A 90 -16.23 -16.01 -2.08
C PHE A 90 -16.66 -14.62 -2.54
N PHE A 91 -15.70 -13.78 -2.91
CA PHE A 91 -15.98 -12.42 -3.39
C PHE A 91 -16.86 -12.44 -4.67
N SER A 92 -16.67 -13.41 -5.55
CA SER A 92 -17.49 -13.58 -6.76
C SER A 92 -18.96 -13.95 -6.46
N THR A 93 -19.25 -14.49 -5.29
CA THR A 93 -20.58 -15.00 -4.91
C THR A 93 -21.41 -14.01 -4.09
N ILE A 94 -20.90 -12.80 -3.86
CA ILE A 94 -21.55 -11.78 -3.01
C ILE A 94 -22.87 -11.33 -3.60
N LYS A 95 -23.96 -11.47 -2.82
CA LYS A 95 -25.33 -11.04 -3.16
C LYS A 95 -25.98 -10.21 -2.05
N ALA A 96 -25.26 -9.93 -0.96
CA ALA A 96 -25.80 -9.19 0.18
C ALA A 96 -24.69 -8.37 0.86
N VAL A 97 -25.10 -7.26 1.46
CA VAL A 97 -24.18 -6.30 2.10
C VAL A 97 -23.29 -6.91 3.19
N PRO A 98 -23.79 -7.79 4.11
CA PRO A 98 -22.92 -8.43 5.08
C PRO A 98 -21.83 -9.32 4.45
N LEU A 99 -22.12 -9.96 3.32
CA LEU A 99 -21.16 -10.78 2.59
C LEU A 99 -20.07 -9.92 1.93
N LEU A 100 -20.41 -8.68 1.51
CA LEU A 100 -19.41 -7.74 1.00
C LEU A 100 -18.37 -7.39 2.06
N PHE A 101 -18.79 -7.15 3.30
CA PHE A 101 -17.85 -6.92 4.40
C PHE A 101 -16.89 -8.11 4.58
N VAL A 102 -17.41 -9.33 4.62
CA VAL A 102 -16.60 -10.55 4.77
C VAL A 102 -15.67 -10.73 3.56
N GLY A 103 -16.17 -10.50 2.35
CA GLY A 103 -15.37 -10.61 1.13
C GLY A 103 -14.21 -9.62 1.07
N ILE A 104 -14.47 -8.33 1.36
CA ILE A 104 -13.40 -7.32 1.44
C ILE A 104 -12.43 -7.66 2.57
N PHE A 105 -12.91 -8.06 3.75
CA PHE A 105 -12.07 -8.49 4.85
C PHE A 105 -11.12 -9.63 4.44
N LEU A 106 -11.63 -10.68 3.80
CA LEU A 106 -10.82 -11.81 3.36
C LEU A 106 -9.80 -11.42 2.28
N LEU A 107 -10.18 -10.60 1.30
CA LEU A 107 -9.26 -10.11 0.27
C LEU A 107 -8.16 -9.22 0.86
N ARG A 108 -8.52 -8.30 1.78
CA ARG A 108 -7.57 -7.42 2.46
C ARG A 108 -6.59 -8.23 3.32
N LEU A 109 -7.10 -9.21 4.06
CA LEU A 109 -6.28 -10.06 4.91
C LEU A 109 -5.34 -10.94 4.10
N SER A 110 -5.87 -11.70 3.12
CA SER A 110 -5.08 -12.68 2.37
C SER A 110 -4.20 -12.01 1.32
N GLY A 111 -4.75 -11.11 0.49
CA GLY A 111 -4.04 -10.48 -0.62
C GLY A 111 -3.08 -9.39 -0.13
N GLN A 112 -3.59 -8.24 0.28
CA GLN A 112 -2.73 -7.13 0.71
C GLN A 112 -1.89 -7.49 1.93
N GLY A 113 -2.49 -8.14 2.94
CA GLY A 113 -1.82 -8.45 4.20
C GLY A 113 -0.84 -9.62 4.07
N LEU A 114 -1.38 -10.84 4.06
CA LEU A 114 -0.57 -12.06 4.19
C LEU A 114 0.34 -12.34 3.00
N MET A 115 -0.08 -12.08 1.74
CA MET A 115 0.80 -12.27 0.57
C MET A 115 2.02 -11.35 0.65
N SER A 116 1.81 -10.06 0.87
CA SER A 116 2.89 -9.07 1.02
C SER A 116 3.78 -9.35 2.23
N HIS A 117 3.18 -9.77 3.34
CA HIS A 117 3.92 -10.16 4.55
C HIS A 117 4.80 -11.39 4.30
N THR A 118 4.25 -12.43 3.66
CA THR A 118 4.99 -13.66 3.32
C THR A 118 6.17 -13.36 2.40
N ALA A 119 5.97 -12.55 1.35
CA ALA A 119 7.02 -12.13 0.44
C ALA A 119 8.15 -11.40 1.16
N SER A 120 7.79 -10.32 1.88
CA SER A 120 8.77 -9.46 2.54
C SER A 120 9.54 -10.18 3.66
N THR A 121 8.86 -11.01 4.45
CA THR A 121 9.49 -11.79 5.52
C THR A 121 10.44 -12.84 4.97
N THR A 122 10.01 -13.60 3.96
CA THR A 122 10.85 -14.65 3.34
C THR A 122 12.12 -14.06 2.73
N VAL A 123 11.98 -12.99 1.94
CA VAL A 123 13.12 -12.31 1.30
C VAL A 123 14.04 -11.67 2.35
N SER A 124 13.48 -11.03 3.36
CA SER A 124 14.24 -10.40 4.44
C SER A 124 15.08 -11.38 5.26
N ARG A 125 14.56 -12.60 5.47
CA ARG A 125 15.25 -13.67 6.19
C ARG A 125 16.37 -14.31 5.37
N TYR A 126 16.16 -14.43 4.07
CA TYR A 126 17.15 -15.03 3.18
C TYR A 126 18.32 -14.08 2.87
N PHE A 127 18.03 -12.78 2.70
CA PHE A 127 19.03 -11.77 2.32
C PHE A 127 19.39 -10.84 3.49
N GLU A 128 20.14 -11.34 4.48
CA GLU A 128 20.51 -10.53 5.65
C GLU A 128 21.37 -9.32 5.28
N LYS A 129 22.46 -9.53 4.52
CA LYS A 129 23.42 -8.47 4.14
C LYS A 129 22.91 -7.55 3.02
N THR A 130 22.05 -8.03 2.13
CA THR A 130 21.55 -7.28 0.96
C THR A 130 20.04 -7.11 0.97
N ARG A 131 19.42 -7.14 2.18
CA ARG A 131 17.98 -7.09 2.40
C ARG A 131 17.29 -5.96 1.64
N GLY A 132 17.83 -4.73 1.70
CA GLY A 132 17.23 -3.57 1.06
C GLY A 132 17.12 -3.75 -0.46
N LYS A 133 18.20 -4.16 -1.13
CA LYS A 133 18.21 -4.42 -2.58
C LYS A 133 17.25 -5.54 -2.97
N ALA A 134 17.25 -6.64 -2.22
CA ALA A 134 16.37 -7.78 -2.48
C ALA A 134 14.89 -7.41 -2.33
N LEU A 135 14.53 -6.66 -1.28
CA LEU A 135 13.17 -6.17 -1.09
C LEU A 135 12.74 -5.19 -2.17
N SER A 136 13.62 -4.29 -2.62
CA SER A 136 13.28 -3.36 -3.72
C SER A 136 12.89 -4.13 -4.98
N VAL A 137 13.64 -5.17 -5.36
CA VAL A 137 13.30 -6.01 -6.51
C VAL A 137 12.00 -6.80 -6.27
N THR A 138 11.79 -7.28 -5.04
CA THR A 138 10.54 -7.97 -4.65
C THR A 138 9.32 -7.07 -4.85
N TRP A 139 9.37 -5.82 -4.41
CA TRP A 139 8.24 -4.88 -4.54
C TRP A 139 7.98 -4.41 -5.97
N LEU A 140 8.91 -4.60 -6.91
CA LEU A 140 8.63 -4.42 -8.34
C LEU A 140 7.50 -5.33 -8.84
N GLY A 141 7.22 -6.45 -8.15
CA GLY A 141 6.06 -7.29 -8.46
C GLY A 141 4.74 -6.56 -8.29
N LEU A 142 4.57 -5.81 -7.20
CA LEU A 142 3.38 -4.98 -7.00
C LEU A 142 3.28 -3.88 -8.08
N SER A 143 4.38 -3.18 -8.36
CA SER A 143 4.41 -2.14 -9.39
C SER A 143 4.12 -2.70 -10.79
N ALA A 144 4.60 -3.91 -11.11
CA ALA A 144 4.25 -4.58 -12.36
C ALA A 144 2.76 -4.93 -12.44
N ALA A 145 2.15 -5.32 -11.31
CA ALA A 145 0.71 -5.56 -11.25
C ALA A 145 -0.09 -4.25 -11.41
N GLU A 146 0.32 -3.17 -10.77
CA GLU A 146 -0.28 -1.83 -10.93
C GLU A 146 -0.17 -1.31 -12.37
N PHE A 147 0.89 -1.70 -13.07
CA PHE A 147 1.08 -1.35 -14.48
C PHE A 147 0.17 -2.16 -15.41
N ILE A 148 0.02 -3.47 -15.18
CA ILE A 148 -0.62 -4.41 -16.13
C ILE A 148 -2.10 -4.60 -15.80
N LEU A 149 -2.42 -4.89 -14.54
CA LEU A 149 -3.74 -5.40 -14.16
C LEU A 149 -4.89 -4.42 -14.40
N PRO A 150 -4.77 -3.09 -14.14
CA PRO A 150 -5.90 -2.19 -14.35
C PRO A 150 -6.43 -2.20 -15.78
N VAL A 151 -5.54 -2.10 -16.78
CA VAL A 151 -5.93 -2.12 -18.19
C VAL A 151 -6.54 -3.46 -18.57
N PHE A 152 -5.93 -4.55 -18.12
CA PHE A 152 -6.42 -5.90 -18.40
C PHE A 152 -7.79 -6.17 -17.76
N MET A 153 -8.02 -5.74 -16.53
CA MET A 153 -9.30 -5.92 -15.85
C MET A 153 -10.42 -5.07 -16.46
N VAL A 154 -10.13 -3.82 -16.82
CA VAL A 154 -11.11 -2.97 -17.52
C VAL A 154 -11.47 -3.59 -18.87
N PHE A 155 -10.51 -4.13 -19.60
CA PHE A 155 -10.80 -4.89 -20.82
C PHE A 155 -11.68 -6.11 -20.56
N LEU A 156 -11.39 -6.92 -19.55
CA LEU A 156 -12.21 -8.08 -19.20
C LEU A 156 -13.64 -7.68 -18.81
N LEU A 157 -13.83 -6.55 -18.13
CA LEU A 157 -15.16 -6.04 -17.76
C LEU A 157 -16.01 -5.66 -18.99
N THR A 158 -15.42 -5.46 -20.18
CA THR A 158 -16.20 -5.24 -21.42
C THR A 158 -16.77 -6.52 -22.02
N ILE A 159 -16.23 -7.68 -21.65
CA ILE A 159 -16.59 -8.97 -22.27
C ILE A 159 -17.21 -9.97 -21.29
N THR A 160 -17.06 -9.76 -19.99
CA THR A 160 -17.63 -10.67 -18.97
C THR A 160 -17.97 -9.92 -17.68
N SER A 161 -18.77 -10.58 -16.81
CA SER A 161 -19.18 -10.02 -15.52
C SER A 161 -18.00 -9.99 -14.53
N TRP A 162 -18.07 -9.08 -13.56
CA TRP A 162 -17.06 -9.00 -12.51
C TRP A 162 -16.97 -10.28 -11.68
N GLN A 163 -18.09 -10.98 -11.49
CA GLN A 163 -18.12 -12.27 -10.79
C GLN A 163 -17.25 -13.32 -11.51
N ASN A 164 -17.40 -13.44 -12.83
CA ASN A 164 -16.62 -14.39 -13.64
C ASN A 164 -15.13 -14.05 -13.61
N ILE A 165 -14.77 -12.76 -13.59
CA ILE A 165 -13.37 -12.35 -13.44
C ILE A 165 -12.81 -12.85 -12.11
N TRP A 166 -13.53 -12.66 -10.99
CA TRP A 166 -13.08 -13.11 -9.68
C TRP A 166 -13.01 -14.64 -9.55
N ILE A 167 -13.92 -15.38 -10.20
CA ILE A 167 -13.82 -16.84 -10.31
C ILE A 167 -12.53 -17.23 -11.05
N SER A 168 -12.26 -16.59 -12.19
CA SER A 168 -11.07 -16.86 -12.99
C SER A 168 -9.79 -16.57 -12.21
N ILE A 169 -9.75 -15.46 -11.44
CA ILE A 169 -8.65 -15.13 -10.54
C ILE A 169 -8.47 -16.21 -9.47
N SER A 170 -9.57 -16.68 -8.85
CA SER A 170 -9.51 -17.75 -7.85
C SER A 170 -8.85 -19.02 -8.40
N VAL A 171 -9.28 -19.46 -9.59
CA VAL A 171 -8.72 -20.63 -10.26
C VAL A 171 -7.25 -20.43 -10.62
N LEU A 172 -6.89 -19.24 -11.16
CA LEU A 172 -5.50 -18.90 -11.47
C LEU A 172 -4.61 -18.94 -10.23
N VAL A 173 -5.06 -18.33 -9.12
CA VAL A 173 -4.35 -18.35 -7.84
C VAL A 173 -4.14 -19.77 -7.34
N LEU A 174 -5.19 -20.61 -7.39
CA LEU A 174 -5.16 -21.97 -6.87
C LEU A 174 -4.24 -22.90 -7.68
N ILE A 175 -4.09 -22.67 -8.98
CA ILE A 175 -3.25 -23.51 -9.85
C ILE A 175 -1.82 -22.96 -9.92
N PHE A 176 -1.66 -21.69 -10.25
CA PHE A 176 -0.36 -21.11 -10.56
C PHE A 176 0.54 -20.92 -9.31
N LEU A 177 -0.02 -20.43 -8.20
CA LEU A 177 0.80 -20.09 -7.04
C LEU A 177 1.33 -21.30 -6.26
N PRO A 178 0.58 -22.40 -6.05
CA PRO A 178 1.16 -23.59 -5.43
C PRO A 178 2.29 -24.20 -6.26
N LEU A 179 2.12 -24.26 -7.58
CA LEU A 179 3.15 -24.75 -8.50
C LEU A 179 4.41 -23.87 -8.43
N SER A 180 4.25 -22.56 -8.56
CA SER A 180 5.38 -21.62 -8.48
C SER A 180 6.09 -21.70 -7.12
N SER A 181 5.35 -21.76 -6.02
CA SER A 181 5.91 -21.90 -4.68
C SER A 181 6.67 -23.21 -4.50
N PHE A 182 6.13 -24.31 -5.03
CA PHE A 182 6.80 -25.61 -4.99
C PHE A 182 8.17 -25.56 -5.70
N PHE A 183 8.23 -25.03 -6.92
CA PHE A 183 9.49 -24.96 -7.67
C PHE A 183 10.50 -23.95 -7.10
N LEU A 184 10.01 -22.90 -6.44
CA LEU A 184 10.88 -21.80 -5.97
C LEU A 184 11.39 -22.01 -4.54
N ILE A 185 10.53 -22.45 -3.60
CA ILE A 185 10.85 -22.41 -2.16
C ILE A 185 10.65 -23.73 -1.40
N ASN A 186 10.17 -24.82 -2.01
CA ASN A 186 9.91 -26.08 -1.29
C ASN A 186 11.14 -26.61 -0.51
N LYS A 187 12.35 -26.43 -1.08
CA LYS A 187 13.62 -26.86 -0.46
C LYS A 187 14.32 -25.77 0.35
N LEU A 188 13.66 -24.61 0.56
CA LEU A 188 14.25 -23.48 1.26
C LEU A 188 14.25 -23.76 2.77
N LYS A 189 15.45 -23.89 3.34
CA LYS A 189 15.67 -23.90 4.78
C LYS A 189 16.06 -22.48 5.20
N LEU A 190 15.17 -21.77 5.87
CA LEU A 190 15.49 -20.49 6.50
C LEU A 190 15.98 -20.79 7.93
N GLY A 191 17.13 -20.25 8.28
CA GLY A 191 17.63 -20.30 9.65
C GLY A 191 16.64 -19.60 10.62
N SER A 192 16.60 -20.07 11.87
CA SER A 192 15.94 -19.37 12.95
C SER A 192 16.56 -17.98 13.12
N ARG A 193 15.72 -17.01 13.46
CA ARG A 193 16.04 -15.60 13.60
C ARG A 193 17.16 -15.37 14.65
N GLU A 194 18.41 -15.36 14.25
CA GLU A 194 19.46 -14.70 15.02
C GLU A 194 19.55 -13.25 14.57
N THR A 195 19.29 -12.36 15.50
CA THR A 195 19.11 -10.93 15.30
C THR A 195 20.49 -10.27 15.14
N SER A 196 20.85 -9.92 13.92
CA SER A 196 21.95 -8.96 13.66
C SER A 196 21.44 -7.51 13.85
N ILE A 197 21.16 -7.12 15.09
CA ILE A 197 20.82 -5.73 15.44
C ILE A 197 22.10 -4.89 15.68
N GLU A 198 23.25 -5.54 15.86
CA GLU A 198 24.48 -4.89 16.33
C GLU A 198 25.17 -3.97 15.31
N ASP A 199 25.08 -4.26 14.00
CA ASP A 199 25.86 -3.51 12.99
C ASP A 199 25.33 -2.10 12.67
N LYS A 200 24.07 -1.78 12.98
CA LYS A 200 23.49 -0.44 12.78
C LYS A 200 23.43 0.41 14.04
N ALA A 201 23.75 -0.14 15.19
CA ALA A 201 23.72 0.60 16.46
C ALA A 201 24.79 1.71 16.50
N ASN A 202 25.90 1.52 15.81
CA ASN A 202 27.05 2.44 15.88
C ASN A 202 26.80 3.79 15.17
N GLU A 203 25.95 3.86 14.17
CA GLU A 203 25.69 5.09 13.41
C GLU A 203 24.77 6.08 14.15
N TYR A 204 24.00 5.60 15.14
CA TYR A 204 23.01 6.38 15.90
C TYR A 204 23.28 6.44 17.40
N ASN A 205 24.51 6.12 17.85
CA ASN A 205 24.88 6.09 19.27
C ASN A 205 24.75 7.44 20.01
N ASN A 206 24.78 8.55 19.29
CA ASN A 206 24.69 9.89 19.85
C ASN A 206 23.23 10.44 19.92
N ILE A 207 22.22 9.62 19.53
CA ILE A 207 20.83 10.04 19.50
C ILE A 207 20.05 9.35 20.61
N LYS A 208 19.21 10.10 21.32
CA LYS A 208 18.28 9.53 22.31
C LYS A 208 17.43 8.44 21.68
N GLN A 209 17.42 7.27 22.31
CA GLN A 209 16.62 6.11 21.90
C GLN A 209 15.25 6.17 22.57
N TRP A 210 14.23 6.58 21.80
CA TRP A 210 12.89 6.81 22.31
C TRP A 210 12.05 5.54 22.38
N THR A 211 11.34 5.36 23.50
CA THR A 211 10.33 4.31 23.64
C THR A 211 9.00 4.73 23.02
N ARG A 212 8.10 3.76 22.76
CA ARG A 212 6.76 4.04 22.22
C ARG A 212 5.94 5.02 23.09
N SER A 213 6.04 4.94 24.40
CA SER A 213 5.31 5.84 25.31
C SER A 213 5.86 7.26 25.31
N GLU A 214 7.17 7.45 25.14
CA GLU A 214 7.78 8.79 25.02
C GLU A 214 7.41 9.46 23.72
N ILE A 215 7.39 8.69 22.60
CA ILE A 215 7.04 9.24 21.27
C ILE A 215 5.61 9.79 21.25
N LEU A 216 4.66 9.12 21.91
CA LEU A 216 3.27 9.57 22.00
C LEU A 216 3.12 10.89 22.80
N LYS A 217 4.15 11.32 23.53
CA LYS A 217 4.19 12.61 24.23
C LYS A 217 4.93 13.70 23.42
N ASP A 218 5.54 13.33 22.30
CA ASP A 218 6.32 14.23 21.47
C ASP A 218 5.45 14.81 20.33
N TYR A 219 5.29 16.14 20.29
CA TYR A 219 4.52 16.81 19.23
C TYR A 219 5.08 16.56 17.81
N ARG A 220 6.40 16.33 17.67
CA ARG A 220 7.05 16.02 16.39
C ARG A 220 6.47 14.76 15.76
N PHE A 221 6.15 13.75 16.58
CA PHE A 221 5.51 12.52 16.14
C PHE A 221 4.20 12.80 15.41
N TYR A 222 3.35 13.66 15.93
CA TYR A 222 2.06 13.97 15.32
C TYR A 222 2.20 14.74 14.01
N ILE A 223 3.13 15.73 13.95
CA ILE A 223 3.37 16.51 12.73
C ILE A 223 3.90 15.61 11.61
N ILE A 224 4.87 14.74 11.90
CA ILE A 224 5.44 13.80 10.95
C ILE A 224 4.39 12.75 10.54
N SER A 225 3.63 12.22 11.50
CA SER A 225 2.56 11.28 11.23
C SER A 225 1.50 11.86 10.30
N LEU A 226 1.00 13.07 10.57
CA LEU A 226 0.01 13.73 9.70
C LEU A 226 0.53 13.89 8.27
N ASN A 227 1.81 14.25 8.10
CA ASN A 227 2.42 14.33 6.77
C ASN A 227 2.49 12.96 6.08
N MET A 228 2.89 11.91 6.79
CA MET A 228 3.01 10.56 6.23
C MET A 228 1.66 9.89 5.97
N LEU A 229 0.62 10.25 6.72
CA LEU A 229 -0.73 9.71 6.59
C LEU A 229 -1.56 10.36 5.47
N SER A 230 -1.14 11.51 4.96
CA SER A 230 -1.88 12.23 3.90
C SER A 230 -1.98 11.41 2.62
N LEU A 231 -0.86 10.87 2.15
CA LEU A 231 -0.83 10.07 0.91
C LEU A 231 -1.70 8.80 1.01
N PRO A 232 -1.54 7.90 2.01
CA PRO A 232 -2.37 6.70 2.08
C PRO A 232 -3.86 7.01 2.22
N SER A 233 -4.25 8.09 2.89
CA SER A 233 -5.64 8.51 2.99
C SER A 233 -6.21 8.90 1.61
N ILE A 234 -5.57 9.85 0.95
CA ILE A 234 -6.07 10.43 -0.31
C ILE A 234 -5.94 9.42 -1.45
N ALA A 235 -4.79 8.76 -1.60
CA ALA A 235 -4.58 7.79 -2.67
C ALA A 235 -5.57 6.61 -2.57
N THR A 236 -5.87 6.12 -1.36
CA THR A 236 -6.84 5.03 -1.20
C THR A 236 -8.25 5.50 -1.56
N GLY A 237 -8.65 6.71 -1.17
CA GLY A 237 -9.91 7.31 -1.61
C GLY A 237 -10.01 7.39 -3.14
N VAL A 238 -8.99 7.94 -3.79
CA VAL A 238 -8.89 8.01 -5.27
C VAL A 238 -8.99 6.63 -5.91
N PHE A 239 -8.26 5.64 -5.39
CA PHE A 239 -8.22 4.30 -5.96
C PHE A 239 -9.56 3.55 -5.81
N VAL A 240 -10.21 3.68 -4.67
CA VAL A 240 -11.50 3.03 -4.41
C VAL A 240 -12.62 3.66 -5.22
N TYR A 241 -12.60 4.99 -5.40
CA TYR A 241 -13.64 5.73 -6.13
C TYR A 241 -13.21 6.16 -7.53
N GLN A 242 -12.26 5.45 -8.15
CA GLN A 242 -11.79 5.75 -9.50
C GLN A 242 -12.91 5.78 -10.56
N SER A 243 -13.93 4.93 -10.41
CA SER A 243 -15.10 4.93 -11.30
C SER A 243 -15.95 6.21 -11.17
N PHE A 244 -16.08 6.74 -9.94
CA PHE A 244 -16.75 8.02 -9.71
C PHE A 244 -15.97 9.18 -10.35
N ILE A 245 -14.65 9.17 -10.24
CA ILE A 245 -13.79 10.17 -10.88
C ILE A 245 -13.97 10.14 -12.41
N LEU A 246 -13.93 8.94 -13.01
CA LEU A 246 -14.13 8.75 -14.44
C LEU A 246 -15.47 9.34 -14.89
N THR A 247 -16.55 9.00 -14.21
CA THR A 247 -17.90 9.48 -14.53
C THR A 247 -18.02 10.99 -14.35
N SER A 248 -17.49 11.53 -13.23
CA SER A 248 -17.57 12.97 -12.93
C SER A 248 -16.78 13.83 -13.92
N LYS A 249 -15.72 13.31 -14.49
CA LYS A 249 -14.85 14.00 -15.46
C LYS A 249 -15.20 13.66 -16.92
N ASN A 250 -16.18 12.81 -17.16
CA ASN A 250 -16.54 12.30 -18.50
C ASN A 250 -15.33 11.65 -19.21
N TRP A 251 -14.46 10.98 -18.48
CA TRP A 251 -13.33 10.25 -19.05
C TRP A 251 -13.76 8.87 -19.52
N GLY A 252 -13.13 8.38 -20.57
CA GLY A 252 -13.37 7.02 -21.07
C GLY A 252 -12.91 5.95 -20.07
N PRO A 253 -13.46 4.73 -20.12
CA PRO A 253 -13.25 3.69 -19.11
C PRO A 253 -11.80 3.26 -18.95
N PHE A 254 -10.99 3.38 -20.00
CA PHE A 254 -9.58 2.98 -19.98
C PHE A 254 -8.63 4.06 -19.44
N ILE A 255 -9.05 5.32 -19.39
CA ILE A 255 -8.17 6.45 -19.05
C ILE A 255 -7.52 6.28 -17.68
N MET A 256 -8.33 5.97 -16.66
CA MET A 256 -7.83 5.77 -15.31
C MET A 256 -6.91 4.53 -15.23
N ALA A 257 -7.29 3.45 -15.89
CA ALA A 257 -6.50 2.22 -15.96
C ALA A 257 -5.12 2.46 -16.62
N GLN A 258 -5.09 3.20 -17.73
CA GLN A 258 -3.84 3.59 -18.40
C GLN A 258 -3.00 4.55 -17.55
N SER A 259 -3.64 5.41 -16.76
CA SER A 259 -2.93 6.33 -15.86
C SER A 259 -2.24 5.62 -14.71
N PHE A 260 -2.70 4.43 -14.30
CA PHE A 260 -1.96 3.57 -13.37
C PHE A 260 -0.61 3.11 -13.92
N MET A 261 -0.45 3.01 -15.25
CA MET A 261 0.86 2.71 -15.86
C MET A 261 1.86 3.83 -15.56
N VAL A 262 1.43 5.09 -15.71
CA VAL A 262 2.27 6.27 -15.39
C VAL A 262 2.55 6.35 -13.88
N TYR A 263 1.52 6.11 -13.05
CA TYR A 263 1.66 6.04 -11.60
C TYR A 263 2.75 5.05 -11.18
N SER A 264 2.70 3.81 -11.69
CA SER A 264 3.65 2.75 -11.29
C SER A 264 5.07 3.06 -11.76
N ILE A 265 5.25 3.55 -13.00
CA ILE A 265 6.56 3.94 -13.53
C ILE A 265 7.18 5.06 -12.67
N LEU A 266 6.43 6.14 -12.44
CA LEU A 266 6.92 7.27 -11.68
C LEU A 266 7.17 6.93 -10.21
N SER A 267 6.35 6.05 -9.63
CA SER A 267 6.57 5.52 -8.27
C SER A 267 7.90 4.78 -8.17
N VAL A 268 8.21 3.89 -9.11
CA VAL A 268 9.48 3.12 -9.14
C VAL A 268 10.68 4.04 -9.37
N ILE A 269 10.59 4.97 -10.31
CA ILE A 269 11.66 5.93 -10.59
C ILE A 269 11.95 6.78 -9.34
N THR A 270 10.89 7.32 -8.73
CA THR A 270 11.04 8.18 -7.54
C THR A 270 11.53 7.39 -6.34
N LEU A 271 11.05 6.16 -6.13
CA LEU A 271 11.57 5.25 -5.11
C LEU A 271 13.08 5.08 -5.23
N SER A 272 13.57 4.84 -6.44
CA SER A 272 15.00 4.64 -6.72
C SER A 272 15.81 5.92 -6.46
N ILE A 273 15.32 7.07 -6.93
CA ILE A 273 15.98 8.38 -6.74
C ILE A 273 15.97 8.79 -5.26
N SER A 274 14.89 8.53 -4.55
CA SER A 274 14.72 8.90 -3.13
C SER A 274 15.78 8.27 -2.23
N GLY A 275 16.24 7.05 -2.53
CA GLY A 275 17.33 6.41 -1.81
C GLY A 275 18.61 7.24 -1.86
N PHE A 276 19.02 7.69 -3.06
CA PHE A 276 20.20 8.55 -3.23
C PHE A 276 20.04 9.93 -2.59
N LEU A 277 18.81 10.48 -2.64
CA LEU A 277 18.54 11.78 -2.03
C LEU A 277 18.63 11.73 -0.50
N ILE A 278 18.18 10.65 0.12
CA ILE A 278 18.28 10.49 1.58
C ILE A 278 19.72 10.38 2.03
N ASP A 279 20.56 9.64 1.32
CA ASP A 279 21.97 9.52 1.63
C ASP A 279 22.70 10.87 1.56
N LYS A 280 22.23 11.78 0.69
CA LYS A 280 22.80 13.11 0.51
C LYS A 280 22.23 14.18 1.45
N TYR A 281 20.90 14.18 1.67
CA TYR A 281 20.19 15.31 2.30
C TYR A 281 19.50 14.98 3.62
N THR A 282 19.50 13.72 4.06
CA THR A 282 18.74 13.17 5.18
C THR A 282 17.22 13.08 4.93
N SER A 283 16.56 12.10 5.57
CA SER A 283 15.13 11.87 5.35
C SER A 283 14.26 13.00 5.90
N ARG A 284 14.62 13.59 7.05
CA ARG A 284 13.86 14.67 7.68
C ARG A 284 13.77 15.95 6.80
N LYS A 285 14.82 16.27 6.06
CA LYS A 285 14.81 17.42 5.13
C LYS A 285 13.94 17.19 3.91
N LEU A 286 13.81 15.92 3.49
CA LEU A 286 13.01 15.55 2.33
C LEU A 286 11.52 15.40 2.63
N LEU A 287 11.12 15.32 3.92
CA LEU A 287 9.71 15.17 4.31
C LEU A 287 8.77 16.22 3.71
N ILE A 288 9.24 17.47 3.59
CA ILE A 288 8.44 18.58 3.05
C ILE A 288 8.08 18.33 1.58
N TYR A 289 9.01 17.74 0.83
CA TYR A 289 8.84 17.52 -0.60
C TYR A 289 7.94 16.31 -0.94
N MET A 290 7.70 15.42 0.03
CA MET A 290 6.95 14.19 -0.18
C MET A 290 5.52 14.43 -0.67
N ASN A 291 4.82 15.40 -0.10
CA ASN A 291 3.42 15.68 -0.39
C ASN A 291 3.19 16.87 -1.35
N ILE A 292 4.24 17.53 -1.83
CA ILE A 292 4.11 18.58 -2.86
C ILE A 292 3.53 18.01 -4.16
N PRO A 293 4.01 16.87 -4.70
CA PRO A 293 3.40 16.29 -5.89
C PRO A 293 1.94 15.87 -5.64
N LEU A 294 1.60 15.37 -4.44
CA LEU A 294 0.22 15.04 -4.06
C LEU A 294 -0.68 16.28 -4.05
N PHE A 295 -0.18 17.42 -3.55
CA PHE A 295 -0.89 18.70 -3.58
C PHE A 295 -1.15 19.13 -5.03
N ILE A 296 -0.12 19.12 -5.88
CA ILE A 296 -0.24 19.48 -7.29
C ILE A 296 -1.20 18.54 -8.02
N SER A 297 -1.18 17.25 -7.69
CA SER A 297 -2.11 16.25 -8.21
C SER A 297 -3.57 16.64 -7.94
N ALA A 298 -3.89 17.04 -6.71
CA ALA A 298 -5.24 17.49 -6.35
C ALA A 298 -5.65 18.77 -7.12
N ILE A 299 -4.74 19.71 -7.33
CA ILE A 299 -4.98 20.91 -8.12
C ILE A 299 -5.21 20.56 -9.61
N ILE A 300 -4.43 19.62 -10.17
CA ILE A 300 -4.63 19.13 -11.55
C ILE A 300 -6.02 18.52 -11.70
N LEU A 301 -6.44 17.68 -10.74
CA LEU A 301 -7.77 17.07 -10.77
C LEU A 301 -8.89 18.12 -10.69
N TYR A 302 -8.68 19.22 -9.95
CA TYR A 302 -9.63 20.32 -9.84
C TYR A 302 -9.73 21.14 -11.13
N LEU A 303 -8.57 21.53 -11.70
CA LEU A 303 -8.51 22.53 -12.79
C LEU A 303 -8.80 21.96 -14.18
N PHE A 304 -8.52 20.67 -14.41
CA PHE A 304 -8.52 20.10 -15.74
C PHE A 304 -9.52 18.94 -15.88
N ASP A 305 -10.35 19.02 -16.93
CA ASP A 305 -11.29 17.94 -17.28
C ASP A 305 -10.81 17.09 -18.45
N SER A 306 -9.71 17.49 -19.12
CA SER A 306 -9.11 16.71 -20.20
C SER A 306 -8.73 15.30 -19.74
N PRO A 307 -9.05 14.22 -20.49
CA PRO A 307 -8.63 12.87 -20.18
C PRO A 307 -7.12 12.73 -19.95
N TYR A 308 -6.30 13.51 -20.67
CA TYR A 308 -4.85 13.49 -20.52
C TYR A 308 -4.35 14.01 -19.16
N SER A 309 -5.14 14.83 -18.48
CA SER A 309 -4.80 15.28 -17.13
C SER A 309 -4.77 14.15 -16.11
N SER A 310 -5.48 13.03 -16.35
CA SER A 310 -5.46 11.84 -15.52
C SER A 310 -4.05 11.23 -15.40
N PHE A 311 -3.27 11.23 -16.48
CA PHE A 311 -1.91 10.74 -16.47
C PHE A 311 -1.01 11.57 -15.56
N VAL A 312 -1.15 12.90 -15.61
CA VAL A 312 -0.41 13.81 -14.72
C VAL A 312 -0.88 13.64 -13.28
N PHE A 313 -2.19 13.58 -13.07
CA PHE A 313 -2.83 13.41 -11.77
C PHE A 313 -2.33 12.15 -11.05
N LEU A 314 -2.49 10.97 -11.65
CA LEU A 314 -2.01 9.72 -11.06
C LEU A 314 -0.49 9.62 -11.03
N GLY A 315 0.19 10.15 -12.05
CA GLY A 315 1.64 10.19 -12.09
C GLY A 315 2.24 10.93 -10.89
N LEU A 316 1.68 12.07 -10.50
CA LEU A 316 2.11 12.84 -9.33
C LEU A 316 1.80 12.12 -8.00
N ILE A 317 0.69 11.38 -7.92
CA ILE A 317 0.45 10.47 -6.78
C ILE A 317 1.55 9.40 -6.72
N GLY A 318 1.96 8.85 -7.88
CA GLY A 318 3.07 7.91 -7.99
C GLY A 318 4.40 8.48 -7.50
N VAL A 319 4.71 9.73 -7.84
CA VAL A 319 5.89 10.44 -7.31
C VAL A 319 5.86 10.52 -5.79
N SER A 320 4.73 10.96 -5.21
CA SER A 320 4.56 11.01 -3.75
C SER A 320 4.69 9.63 -3.12
N ASN A 321 4.16 8.58 -3.76
CA ASN A 321 4.27 7.20 -3.29
C ASN A 321 5.71 6.69 -3.26
N GLY A 322 6.50 7.00 -4.29
CA GLY A 322 7.92 6.68 -4.34
C GLY A 322 8.71 7.30 -3.18
N PHE A 323 8.45 8.58 -2.87
CA PHE A 323 9.03 9.24 -1.69
C PHE A 323 8.57 8.60 -0.37
N ALA A 324 7.27 8.38 -0.21
CA ALA A 324 6.69 7.85 1.04
C ALA A 324 7.26 6.48 1.42
N ASN A 325 7.50 5.61 0.46
CA ASN A 325 8.03 4.27 0.69
C ASN A 325 9.43 4.26 1.33
N VAL A 326 10.28 5.23 1.00
CA VAL A 326 11.64 5.34 1.57
C VAL A 326 11.63 6.18 2.85
N LEU A 327 10.98 7.36 2.80
CA LEU A 327 10.92 8.28 3.94
C LEU A 327 10.19 7.68 5.13
N GLY A 328 9.12 6.90 4.88
CA GLY A 328 8.31 6.25 5.91
C GLY A 328 9.08 5.28 6.82
N SER A 329 10.24 4.78 6.38
CA SER A 329 11.08 3.91 7.21
C SER A 329 12.30 4.61 7.79
N SER A 330 12.92 5.52 7.04
CA SER A 330 14.18 6.18 7.42
C SER A 330 13.98 7.33 8.40
N THR A 331 12.90 8.10 8.26
CA THR A 331 12.65 9.27 9.13
C THR A 331 12.48 8.89 10.59
N TRP A 332 11.77 7.81 10.88
CA TRP A 332 11.55 7.36 12.25
C TRP A 332 12.86 6.91 12.91
N ALA A 333 13.72 6.22 12.18
CA ALA A 333 15.04 5.81 12.66
C ALA A 333 15.97 7.02 12.90
N GLU A 334 15.92 8.01 12.00
CA GLU A 334 16.74 9.23 12.09
C GLU A 334 16.38 10.10 13.31
N ILE A 335 15.09 10.22 13.65
CA ILE A 335 14.61 11.13 14.70
C ILE A 335 14.55 10.46 16.06
N TYR A 336 14.12 9.19 16.13
CA TYR A 336 13.82 8.50 17.39
C TYR A 336 14.78 7.35 17.70
N GLY A 337 15.77 7.11 16.85
CA GLY A 337 16.77 6.06 17.03
C GLY A 337 16.28 4.68 16.58
N VAL A 338 17.18 3.70 16.65
CA VAL A 338 16.95 2.37 16.08
C VAL A 338 16.62 1.30 17.11
N LYS A 339 16.92 1.52 18.41
CA LYS A 339 16.75 0.52 19.47
C LYS A 339 15.31 0.00 19.59
N TYR A 340 14.32 0.90 19.50
CA TYR A 340 12.90 0.57 19.62
C TYR A 340 12.13 0.73 18.30
N ILE A 341 12.83 0.80 17.17
CA ILE A 341 12.24 1.08 15.85
C ILE A 341 11.14 0.09 15.46
N GLY A 342 11.21 -1.15 15.88
CA GLY A 342 10.17 -2.14 15.63
C GLY A 342 8.82 -1.77 16.23
N SER A 343 8.80 -1.30 17.49
CA SER A 343 7.58 -0.88 18.16
C SER A 343 7.02 0.45 17.60
N ILE A 344 7.89 1.34 17.13
CA ILE A 344 7.54 2.58 16.45
C ILE A 344 6.89 2.28 15.10
N LYS A 345 7.51 1.41 14.30
CA LYS A 345 6.96 0.99 13.01
C LYS A 345 5.62 0.28 13.14
N ALA A 346 5.43 -0.53 14.18
CA ALA A 346 4.13 -1.16 14.44
C ALA A 346 3.04 -0.12 14.69
N LEU A 347 3.34 0.93 15.48
CA LEU A 347 2.41 2.03 15.74
C LEU A 347 2.08 2.80 14.45
N THR A 348 3.10 3.22 13.70
CA THR A 348 2.93 4.01 12.47
C THR A 348 2.25 3.22 11.36
N SER A 349 2.50 1.91 11.26
CA SER A 349 1.77 1.03 10.33
C SER A 349 0.29 0.91 10.71
N GLY A 350 -0.04 0.82 12.00
CA GLY A 350 -1.43 0.84 12.47
C GLY A 350 -2.13 2.16 12.11
N LEU A 351 -1.47 3.30 12.32
CA LEU A 351 -1.98 4.61 11.92
C LEU A 351 -2.16 4.73 10.40
N MET A 352 -1.26 4.14 9.61
CA MET A 352 -1.38 4.11 8.15
C MET A 352 -2.62 3.35 7.69
N VAL A 353 -2.90 2.18 8.28
CA VAL A 353 -4.13 1.43 7.97
C VAL A 353 -5.38 2.22 8.37
N LEU A 354 -5.37 2.86 9.55
CA LEU A 354 -6.45 3.74 9.98
C LEU A 354 -6.66 4.89 8.97
N SER A 355 -5.59 5.50 8.49
CA SER A 355 -5.65 6.58 7.49
C SER A 355 -6.26 6.12 6.16
N THR A 356 -5.88 4.94 5.66
CA THR A 356 -6.50 4.38 4.45
C THR A 356 -8.00 4.11 4.64
N ALA A 357 -8.38 3.61 5.80
CA ALA A 357 -9.78 3.37 6.14
C ALA A 357 -10.58 4.68 6.23
N LEU A 358 -10.04 5.68 6.91
CA LEU A 358 -10.67 7.01 6.99
C LEU A 358 -10.80 7.66 5.60
N GLY A 359 -9.76 7.57 4.77
CA GLY A 359 -9.80 8.12 3.41
C GLY A 359 -10.95 7.54 2.58
N THR A 360 -11.14 6.22 2.60
CA THR A 360 -12.26 5.59 1.88
C THR A 360 -13.62 5.96 2.43
N ALA A 361 -13.78 5.98 3.75
CA ALA A 361 -15.05 6.34 4.38
C ALA A 361 -15.41 7.82 4.10
N VAL A 362 -14.46 8.74 4.28
CA VAL A 362 -14.68 10.18 4.06
C VAL A 362 -15.02 10.47 2.60
N PHE A 363 -14.29 9.91 1.62
CA PHE A 363 -14.61 10.12 0.21
C PHE A 363 -16.04 9.63 -0.11
N GLY A 364 -16.42 8.43 0.37
CA GLY A 364 -17.75 7.89 0.12
C GLY A 364 -18.87 8.74 0.72
N ILE A 365 -18.70 9.21 1.96
CA ILE A 365 -19.67 10.09 2.62
C ILE A 365 -19.79 11.42 1.88
N LEU A 366 -18.68 12.06 1.51
CA LEU A 366 -18.72 13.32 0.75
C LEU A 366 -19.46 13.15 -0.59
N ILE A 367 -19.26 12.02 -1.28
CA ILE A 367 -19.97 11.75 -2.53
C ILE A 367 -21.49 11.59 -2.28
N ASP A 368 -21.89 10.89 -1.22
CA ASP A 368 -23.31 10.70 -0.87
C ASP A 368 -23.99 12.01 -0.45
N GLU A 369 -23.24 12.93 0.18
CA GLU A 369 -23.70 14.30 0.51
C GLU A 369 -23.76 15.22 -0.72
N GLY A 370 -23.46 14.70 -1.92
CA GLY A 370 -23.57 15.44 -3.18
C GLY A 370 -22.36 16.29 -3.55
N TYR A 371 -21.22 16.17 -2.84
CA TYR A 371 -20.01 16.88 -3.23
C TYR A 371 -19.45 16.34 -4.55
N THR A 372 -19.09 17.25 -5.43
CA THR A 372 -18.47 16.92 -6.72
C THR A 372 -17.02 16.47 -6.51
N ILE A 373 -16.47 15.77 -7.51
CA ILE A 373 -15.04 15.42 -7.48
C ILE A 373 -14.13 16.65 -7.38
N ASN A 374 -14.55 17.77 -7.98
CA ASN A 374 -13.82 19.03 -7.88
C ASN A 374 -13.80 19.57 -6.44
N SER A 375 -14.92 19.50 -5.72
CA SER A 375 -14.97 19.87 -4.30
C SER A 375 -14.08 18.98 -3.45
N ILE A 376 -14.10 17.67 -3.68
CA ILE A 376 -13.27 16.69 -2.98
C ILE A 376 -11.77 16.94 -3.26
N ALA A 377 -11.42 17.30 -4.51
CA ALA A 377 -10.05 17.66 -4.88
C ALA A 377 -9.57 18.93 -4.15
N VAL A 378 -10.44 19.96 -4.04
CA VAL A 378 -10.14 21.17 -3.28
C VAL A 378 -9.96 20.88 -1.78
N PHE A 379 -10.85 20.08 -1.18
CA PHE A 379 -10.71 19.70 0.23
C PHE A 379 -9.40 18.93 0.48
N SER A 380 -9.05 18.01 -0.44
CA SER A 380 -7.77 17.30 -0.40
C SER A 380 -6.59 18.25 -0.52
N ALA A 381 -6.64 19.21 -1.45
CA ALA A 381 -5.59 20.20 -1.62
C ALA A 381 -5.41 21.09 -0.38
N ILE A 382 -6.51 21.58 0.21
CA ILE A 382 -6.48 22.38 1.45
C ILE A 382 -5.87 21.56 2.58
N TYR A 383 -6.31 20.31 2.76
CA TYR A 383 -5.77 19.41 3.79
C TYR A 383 -4.26 19.21 3.64
N ILE A 384 -3.78 18.93 2.43
CA ILE A 384 -2.35 18.73 2.16
C ILE A 384 -1.59 20.06 2.37
N ALA A 385 -2.13 21.18 1.90
CA ALA A 385 -1.51 22.49 2.08
C ALA A 385 -1.29 22.84 3.56
N ILE A 386 -2.30 22.63 4.40
CA ILE A 386 -2.19 22.86 5.85
C ILE A 386 -1.06 22.00 6.44
N ILE A 387 -0.96 20.74 6.04
CA ILE A 387 0.07 19.83 6.55
C ILE A 387 1.46 20.24 6.07
N VAL A 388 1.62 20.54 4.78
CA VAL A 388 2.92 20.96 4.20
C VAL A 388 3.38 22.28 4.82
N ILE A 389 2.47 23.25 4.99
CA ILE A 389 2.75 24.54 5.64
C ILE A 389 3.14 24.32 7.12
N SER A 390 2.38 23.50 7.85
CA SER A 390 2.71 23.16 9.24
C SER A 390 4.11 22.55 9.34
N LEU A 391 4.41 21.57 8.47
CA LEU A 391 5.73 20.94 8.44
C LEU A 391 6.84 21.95 8.10
N PHE A 392 6.58 22.90 7.19
CA PHE A 392 7.53 23.94 6.83
C PHE A 392 7.88 24.85 8.03
N PHE A 393 6.88 25.25 8.82
CA PHE A 393 7.12 26.06 10.03
C PHE A 393 7.89 25.28 11.10
N PHE A 394 7.58 23.99 11.26
CA PHE A 394 8.23 23.16 12.28
C PHE A 394 9.54 22.49 11.82
N ARG A 395 9.94 22.62 10.55
CA ARG A 395 11.10 21.90 9.97
C ARG A 395 12.41 22.01 10.77
N LYS A 396 12.68 23.20 11.36
CA LYS A 396 13.88 23.42 12.18
C LYS A 396 13.81 22.75 13.55
N LYS A 397 12.61 22.38 14.01
CA LYS A 397 12.38 21.70 15.29
C LYS A 397 12.28 20.18 15.13
N ILE A 398 12.18 19.68 13.89
CA ILE A 398 12.16 18.25 13.59
C ILE A 398 13.61 17.77 13.46
N GLU A 399 14.29 17.70 14.61
CA GLU A 399 15.66 17.23 14.71
C GLU A 399 15.77 16.11 15.74
N PRO A 400 16.74 15.15 15.57
CA PRO A 400 17.00 14.16 16.58
C PRO A 400 17.41 14.84 17.89
N THR A 401 17.06 14.21 18.99
CA THR A 401 17.54 14.66 20.32
C THR A 401 18.88 13.98 20.57
N TYR A 402 19.94 14.76 20.63
CA TYR A 402 21.29 14.28 20.94
C TYR A 402 21.44 14.07 22.44
N ILE A 403 22.25 13.06 22.85
CA ILE A 403 22.57 12.73 24.24
C ILE A 403 23.81 13.52 24.66
#